data_987130bd54385fa452437cfee52a0216
#
_entry.id   987130bd54385fa452437cfee52a0216
#
_cell.length_a   1.000
_cell.length_b   1.000
_cell.length_c   1.000
_cell.angle_alpha   90.00
_cell.angle_beta   90.00
_cell.angle_gamma   90.00
#
_symmetry.space_group_name_H-M   'P 1'
#
loop_
_entity.id
_entity.type
_entity.pdbx_description
1 polymer ?
#
loop_
_entity_poly.entity_id
_entity_poly.type
_entity_poly.pdbx_seq_one_letter_code
_entity_poly.pdbx_strand_id
1 'polypeptide(L)'
;MGAQLHRVLRKSIIEGGLPPGQALSETEISKQFSISRQPVREAFIKLGEERLIEILPQRGTYVRKISVKEVLDARHLREIIEVSIVREVAEHHDGTLIGDLRNIVARQENVEPGNSTGFYELDEEFHKSIALHAGREYAWRVTEGIKAQMNRVRFLAIDFATPTTLLIAEHAAIIDSIEAGDAGLAVSHIEDHLRRLLTSLPLIARQYPEHFVDE
;
A
#
# COMPACT_ATOMS: atom_id res chain seq x y z
N MET A 1 -20.15 -9.62 -5.11
CA MET A 1 -19.64 -9.58 -6.51
C MET A 1 -18.87 -8.26 -6.75
N GLY A 2 -19.48 -7.07 -6.67
CA GLY A 2 -18.81 -5.79 -6.90
C GLY A 2 -17.57 -5.54 -6.03
N ALA A 3 -17.65 -5.81 -4.72
CA ALA A 3 -16.50 -5.68 -3.82
C ALA A 3 -15.34 -6.66 -4.14
N GLN A 4 -15.65 -7.83 -4.67
CA GLN A 4 -14.62 -8.79 -5.07
C GLN A 4 -13.94 -8.33 -6.37
N LEU A 5 -14.72 -7.87 -7.36
CA LEU A 5 -14.18 -7.31 -8.59
C LEU A 5 -13.31 -6.06 -8.31
N HIS A 6 -13.79 -5.16 -7.43
CA HIS A 6 -13.02 -4.00 -7.00
C HIS A 6 -11.63 -4.42 -6.48
N ARG A 7 -11.57 -5.41 -5.57
CA ARG A 7 -10.29 -5.90 -5.04
C ARG A 7 -9.37 -6.45 -6.13
N VAL A 8 -9.90 -7.21 -7.08
CA VAL A 8 -9.12 -7.78 -8.20
C VAL A 8 -8.57 -6.68 -9.09
N LEU A 9 -9.39 -5.72 -9.51
CA LEU A 9 -8.96 -4.61 -10.36
C LEU A 9 -8.00 -3.68 -9.62
N ARG A 10 -8.26 -3.38 -8.34
CA ARG A 10 -7.36 -2.59 -7.49
C ARG A 10 -5.97 -3.22 -7.40
N LYS A 11 -5.90 -4.53 -7.10
CA LYS A 11 -4.67 -5.28 -7.06
C LYS A 11 -3.94 -5.19 -8.41
N SER A 12 -4.64 -5.45 -9.50
CA SER A 12 -4.05 -5.39 -10.85
C SER A 12 -3.50 -4.01 -11.23
N ILE A 13 -4.15 -2.92 -10.79
CA ILE A 13 -3.64 -1.55 -11.01
C ILE A 13 -2.39 -1.28 -10.16
N ILE A 14 -2.40 -1.68 -8.89
CA ILE A 14 -1.26 -1.47 -7.98
C ILE A 14 -0.03 -2.24 -8.47
N GLU A 15 -0.21 -3.48 -8.91
CA GLU A 15 0.86 -4.38 -9.37
C GLU A 15 1.26 -4.16 -10.84
N GLY A 16 0.67 -3.16 -11.53
CA GLY A 16 1.02 -2.82 -12.90
C GLY A 16 0.44 -3.72 -13.99
N GLY A 17 -0.37 -4.73 -13.62
CA GLY A 17 -1.11 -5.55 -14.59
C GLY A 17 -2.14 -4.75 -15.42
N LEU A 18 -2.60 -3.63 -14.89
CA LEU A 18 -3.35 -2.59 -15.58
C LEU A 18 -2.53 -1.29 -15.50
N PRO A 19 -1.69 -0.99 -16.51
CA PRO A 19 -0.77 0.13 -16.46
C PRO A 19 -1.47 1.50 -16.58
N PRO A 20 -0.81 2.59 -16.17
CA PRO A 20 -1.29 3.95 -16.36
C PRO A 20 -1.66 4.25 -17.81
N GLY A 21 -2.77 4.96 -18.00
CA GLY A 21 -3.28 5.32 -19.33
C GLY A 21 -4.09 4.20 -20.01
N GLN A 22 -4.12 2.98 -19.47
CA GLN A 22 -4.91 1.91 -20.06
C GLN A 22 -6.41 2.23 -19.97
N ALA A 23 -7.10 2.09 -21.11
CA ALA A 23 -8.56 2.19 -21.18
C ALA A 23 -9.20 0.97 -20.51
N LEU A 24 -10.26 1.21 -19.75
CA LEU A 24 -11.05 0.18 -19.09
C LEU A 24 -12.47 0.24 -19.65
N SER A 25 -12.99 -0.91 -20.11
CA SER A 25 -14.34 -1.04 -20.66
C SER A 25 -15.24 -1.85 -19.72
N GLU A 26 -16.35 -1.24 -19.25
CA GLU A 26 -17.35 -1.97 -18.47
C GLU A 26 -17.83 -3.24 -19.20
N THR A 27 -17.99 -3.14 -20.53
CA THR A 27 -18.48 -4.24 -21.36
C THR A 27 -17.47 -5.39 -21.45
N GLU A 28 -16.19 -5.07 -21.63
CA GLU A 28 -15.13 -6.09 -21.71
C GLU A 28 -14.92 -6.77 -20.38
N ILE A 29 -14.84 -5.99 -19.28
CA ILE A 29 -14.69 -6.53 -17.93
C ILE A 29 -15.91 -7.40 -17.56
N SER A 30 -17.13 -6.95 -17.87
CA SER A 30 -18.33 -7.75 -17.58
C SER A 30 -18.32 -9.10 -18.32
N LYS A 31 -17.83 -9.14 -19.58
CA LYS A 31 -17.65 -10.37 -20.34
C LYS A 31 -16.53 -11.24 -19.75
N GLN A 32 -15.37 -10.65 -19.46
CA GLN A 32 -14.22 -11.36 -18.93
C GLN A 32 -14.51 -12.10 -17.62
N PHE A 33 -15.26 -11.45 -16.73
CA PHE A 33 -15.64 -12.02 -15.42
C PHE A 33 -17.01 -12.73 -15.43
N SER A 34 -17.69 -12.80 -16.58
CA SER A 34 -19.01 -13.43 -16.73
C SER A 34 -20.05 -12.87 -15.73
N ILE A 35 -20.08 -11.54 -15.55
CA ILE A 35 -20.99 -10.81 -14.64
C ILE A 35 -21.76 -9.74 -15.37
N SER A 36 -22.82 -9.21 -14.77
CA SER A 36 -23.53 -8.05 -15.30
C SER A 36 -22.69 -6.76 -15.18
N ARG A 37 -23.08 -5.68 -15.88
CA ARG A 37 -22.38 -4.39 -15.84
C ARG A 37 -22.49 -3.66 -14.50
N GLN A 38 -23.55 -3.92 -13.73
CA GLN A 38 -23.77 -3.21 -12.47
C GLN A 38 -22.63 -3.40 -11.44
N PRO A 39 -22.16 -4.62 -11.12
CA PRO A 39 -20.98 -4.82 -10.28
C PRO A 39 -19.70 -4.17 -10.81
N VAL A 40 -19.57 -4.03 -12.15
CA VAL A 40 -18.42 -3.35 -12.77
C VAL A 40 -18.47 -1.85 -12.49
N ARG A 41 -19.64 -1.23 -12.65
CA ARG A 41 -19.84 0.18 -12.30
C ARG A 41 -19.57 0.49 -10.85
N GLU A 42 -20.06 -0.36 -9.94
CA GLU A 42 -19.78 -0.24 -8.50
C GLU A 42 -18.28 -0.32 -8.20
N ALA A 43 -17.56 -1.24 -8.86
CA ALA A 43 -16.13 -1.34 -8.75
C ALA A 43 -15.40 -0.08 -9.30
N PHE A 44 -15.85 0.43 -10.46
CA PHE A 44 -15.27 1.64 -11.07
C PHE A 44 -15.50 2.88 -10.20
N ILE A 45 -16.69 3.04 -9.61
CA ILE A 45 -16.95 4.15 -8.69
C ILE A 45 -15.92 4.13 -7.54
N LYS A 46 -15.73 2.98 -6.90
CA LYS A 46 -14.78 2.83 -5.79
C LYS A 46 -13.32 3.09 -6.22
N LEU A 47 -12.91 2.54 -7.37
CA LEU A 47 -11.58 2.81 -7.92
C LEU A 47 -11.37 4.30 -8.25
N GLY A 48 -12.42 4.99 -8.67
CA GLY A 48 -12.42 6.45 -8.88
C GLY A 48 -12.27 7.23 -7.57
N GLU A 49 -12.98 6.82 -6.51
CA GLU A 49 -12.86 7.39 -5.15
C GLU A 49 -11.43 7.22 -4.61
N GLU A 50 -10.79 6.07 -4.89
CA GLU A 50 -9.38 5.80 -4.56
C GLU A 50 -8.39 6.48 -5.52
N ARG A 51 -8.86 7.25 -6.50
CA ARG A 51 -8.05 7.93 -7.52
C ARG A 51 -7.15 7.00 -8.35
N LEU A 52 -7.54 5.73 -8.47
CA LEU A 52 -6.84 4.75 -9.32
C LEU A 52 -7.27 4.82 -10.77
N ILE A 53 -8.50 5.22 -11.03
CA ILE A 53 -9.02 5.44 -12.38
C ILE A 53 -9.66 6.84 -12.50
N GLU A 54 -9.81 7.31 -13.72
CA GLU A 54 -10.60 8.49 -14.05
C GLU A 54 -11.70 8.13 -15.07
N ILE A 55 -12.89 8.66 -14.86
CA ILE A 55 -14.04 8.49 -15.74
C ILE A 55 -14.21 9.80 -16.50
N LEU A 56 -13.83 9.82 -17.77
CA LEU A 56 -13.94 10.99 -18.63
C LEU A 56 -15.26 10.93 -19.40
N PRO A 57 -16.17 11.92 -19.22
CA PRO A 57 -17.45 11.95 -19.95
C PRO A 57 -17.22 11.79 -21.46
N GLN A 58 -17.94 10.86 -22.08
CA GLN A 58 -17.89 10.55 -23.52
C GLN A 58 -16.51 10.10 -24.07
N ARG A 59 -15.47 10.02 -23.22
CA ARG A 59 -14.12 9.61 -23.60
C ARG A 59 -13.72 8.25 -23.05
N GLY A 60 -14.40 7.76 -22.02
CA GLY A 60 -14.14 6.45 -21.44
C GLY A 60 -13.55 6.50 -20.02
N THR A 61 -13.14 5.36 -19.54
CA THR A 61 -12.52 5.19 -18.22
C THR A 61 -11.08 4.74 -18.43
N TYR A 62 -10.14 5.35 -17.68
CA TYR A 62 -8.73 5.10 -17.82
C TYR A 62 -8.06 4.89 -16.46
N VAL A 63 -7.03 4.06 -16.41
CA VAL A 63 -6.13 3.98 -15.25
C VAL A 63 -5.36 5.29 -15.15
N ARG A 64 -5.43 5.96 -13.99
CA ARG A 64 -4.76 7.25 -13.79
C ARG A 64 -3.25 7.09 -13.74
N LYS A 65 -2.53 8.09 -14.21
CA LYS A 65 -1.12 8.28 -13.93
C LYS A 65 -0.90 8.61 -12.46
N ILE A 66 0.29 8.32 -11.94
CA ILE A 66 0.68 8.58 -10.55
C ILE A 66 1.00 10.07 -10.40
N SER A 67 0.39 10.74 -9.44
CA SER A 67 0.76 12.11 -9.05
C SER A 67 1.76 12.06 -7.90
N VAL A 68 2.95 12.63 -8.11
CA VAL A 68 3.98 12.75 -7.07
C VAL A 68 3.41 13.47 -5.84
N LYS A 69 2.65 14.56 -6.07
CA LYS A 69 2.01 15.30 -4.99
C LYS A 69 1.06 14.43 -4.17
N GLU A 70 0.17 13.66 -4.83
CA GLU A 70 -0.78 12.78 -4.12
C GLU A 70 -0.03 11.68 -3.33
N VAL A 71 1.07 11.16 -3.87
CA VAL A 71 1.93 10.18 -3.16
C VAL A 71 2.53 10.78 -1.90
N LEU A 72 3.07 12.01 -1.97
CA LEU A 72 3.66 12.69 -0.83
C LEU A 72 2.62 13.06 0.23
N ASP A 73 1.45 13.54 -0.17
CA ASP A 73 0.33 13.84 0.74
C ASP A 73 -0.14 12.55 1.46
N ALA A 74 -0.32 11.46 0.73
CA ALA A 74 -0.71 10.17 1.31
C ALA A 74 0.34 9.62 2.29
N ARG A 75 1.62 9.71 1.95
CA ARG A 75 2.73 9.33 2.84
C ARG A 75 2.70 10.15 4.14
N HIS A 76 2.51 11.45 4.04
CA HIS A 76 2.47 12.32 5.21
C HIS A 76 1.33 11.96 6.16
N LEU A 77 0.13 11.74 5.63
CA LEU A 77 -1.02 11.31 6.44
C LEU A 77 -0.79 9.91 7.06
N ARG A 78 -0.21 8.99 6.30
CA ARG A 78 0.17 7.67 6.79
C ARG A 78 1.14 7.76 7.96
N GLU A 79 2.18 8.60 7.83
CA GLU A 79 3.17 8.81 8.89
C GLU A 79 2.51 9.32 10.18
N ILE A 80 1.64 10.34 10.11
CA ILE A 80 0.94 10.87 11.27
C ILE A 80 0.13 9.77 11.98
N ILE A 81 -0.61 8.96 11.22
CA ILE A 81 -1.48 7.92 11.77
C ILE A 81 -0.65 6.79 12.38
N GLU A 82 0.30 6.23 11.62
CA GLU A 82 1.06 5.05 12.05
C GLU A 82 2.05 5.36 13.17
N VAL A 83 2.68 6.53 13.18
CA VAL A 83 3.53 6.98 14.29
C VAL A 83 2.74 7.07 15.60
N SER A 84 1.51 7.62 15.54
CA SER A 84 0.64 7.67 16.71
C SER A 84 0.29 6.28 17.24
N ILE A 85 -0.01 5.34 16.33
CA ILE A 85 -0.37 3.95 16.68
C ILE A 85 0.85 3.21 17.24
N VAL A 86 2.02 3.33 16.61
CA VAL A 86 3.26 2.66 17.08
C VAL A 86 3.65 3.16 18.47
N ARG A 87 3.52 4.44 18.76
CA ARG A 87 3.74 4.99 20.11
C ARG A 87 2.82 4.33 21.13
N GLU A 88 1.52 4.26 20.83
CA GLU A 88 0.52 3.67 21.71
C GLU A 88 0.81 2.18 22.01
N VAL A 89 1.15 1.38 20.99
CA VAL A 89 1.46 -0.04 21.21
C VAL A 89 2.80 -0.25 21.91
N ALA A 90 3.79 0.62 21.70
CA ALA A 90 5.06 0.54 22.45
C ALA A 90 4.86 0.80 23.95
N GLU A 91 3.92 1.68 24.31
CA GLU A 91 3.59 1.98 25.70
C GLU A 91 2.70 0.91 26.35
N HIS A 92 1.85 0.21 25.59
CA HIS A 92 0.74 -0.58 26.12
C HIS A 92 0.48 -1.90 25.36
N HIS A 93 1.51 -2.56 24.78
CA HIS A 93 1.29 -3.82 24.07
C HIS A 93 1.10 -5.00 25.02
N ASP A 94 0.35 -6.00 24.57
CA ASP A 94 0.41 -7.35 25.13
C ASP A 94 1.43 -8.20 24.33
N GLY A 95 1.91 -9.29 24.91
CA GLY A 95 2.92 -10.13 24.26
C GLY A 95 2.44 -10.80 22.96
N THR A 96 1.13 -10.78 22.65
CA THR A 96 0.58 -11.43 21.45
C THR A 96 0.97 -10.66 20.18
N LEU A 97 0.97 -9.32 20.22
CA LEU A 97 1.42 -8.48 19.12
C LEU A 97 2.83 -8.84 18.66
N ILE A 98 3.77 -8.96 19.60
CA ILE A 98 5.18 -9.24 19.26
C ILE A 98 5.30 -10.60 18.55
N GLY A 99 4.59 -11.63 19.04
CA GLY A 99 4.57 -12.96 18.40
C GLY A 99 4.04 -12.90 16.97
N ASP A 100 2.95 -12.18 16.75
CA ASP A 100 2.35 -12.04 15.42
C ASP A 100 3.27 -11.29 14.46
N LEU A 101 3.87 -10.17 14.90
CA LEU A 101 4.80 -9.39 14.06
C LEU A 101 6.06 -10.18 13.70
N ARG A 102 6.65 -10.91 14.66
CA ARG A 102 7.81 -11.78 14.38
C ARG A 102 7.45 -12.90 13.40
N ASN A 103 6.24 -13.47 13.49
CA ASN A 103 5.77 -14.45 12.51
C ASN A 103 5.65 -13.84 11.10
N ILE A 104 5.12 -12.60 10.99
CA ILE A 104 5.02 -11.92 9.70
C ILE A 104 6.42 -11.67 9.13
N VAL A 105 7.37 -11.18 9.93
CA VAL A 105 8.76 -10.95 9.48
C VAL A 105 9.42 -12.25 9.05
N ALA A 106 9.26 -13.35 9.78
CA ALA A 106 9.78 -14.65 9.38
C ALA A 106 9.19 -15.13 8.03
N ARG A 107 7.93 -14.81 7.74
CA ARG A 107 7.32 -15.08 6.42
C ARG A 107 7.90 -14.18 5.34
N GLN A 108 8.20 -12.89 5.64
CA GLN A 108 8.87 -11.98 4.71
C GLN A 108 10.26 -12.48 4.31
N GLU A 109 11.04 -13.03 5.26
CA GLU A 109 12.36 -13.63 5.01
C GLU A 109 12.29 -14.84 4.08
N ASN A 110 11.16 -15.56 4.08
CA ASN A 110 10.95 -16.76 3.27
C ASN A 110 10.23 -16.47 1.93
N VAL A 111 10.01 -15.20 1.57
CA VAL A 111 9.47 -14.84 0.25
C VAL A 111 10.54 -15.13 -0.82
N GLU A 112 10.14 -15.87 -1.85
CA GLU A 112 11.03 -16.17 -2.98
C GLU A 112 11.54 -14.89 -3.66
N PRO A 113 12.82 -14.82 -4.03
CA PRO A 113 13.37 -13.67 -4.76
C PRO A 113 12.55 -13.35 -6.03
N GLY A 114 12.19 -12.08 -6.22
CA GLY A 114 11.36 -11.64 -7.34
C GLY A 114 9.85 -11.78 -7.13
N ASN A 115 9.40 -12.31 -6.00
CA ASN A 115 7.97 -12.34 -5.63
C ASN A 115 7.56 -11.05 -4.90
N SER A 116 7.58 -9.92 -5.60
CA SER A 116 7.22 -8.60 -5.04
C SER A 116 5.80 -8.55 -4.51
N THR A 117 4.86 -9.27 -5.14
CA THR A 117 3.48 -9.39 -4.66
C THR A 117 3.43 -10.02 -3.28
N GLY A 118 4.11 -11.15 -3.07
CA GLY A 118 4.13 -11.85 -1.78
C GLY A 118 4.75 -10.99 -0.68
N PHE A 119 5.85 -10.32 -0.98
CA PHE A 119 6.47 -9.40 -0.02
C PHE A 119 5.56 -8.21 0.30
N TYR A 120 4.98 -7.57 -0.70
CA TYR A 120 4.08 -6.44 -0.52
C TYR A 120 2.85 -6.79 0.34
N GLU A 121 2.26 -7.96 0.15
CA GLU A 121 1.11 -8.42 0.95
C GLU A 121 1.49 -8.60 2.42
N LEU A 122 2.67 -9.13 2.71
CA LEU A 122 3.18 -9.29 4.08
C LEU A 122 3.59 -7.96 4.73
N ASP A 123 4.11 -7.01 3.96
CA ASP A 123 4.38 -5.66 4.41
C ASP A 123 3.08 -4.93 4.81
N GLU A 124 2.03 -5.07 4.03
CA GLU A 124 0.70 -4.55 4.39
C GLU A 124 0.10 -5.25 5.64
N GLU A 125 0.31 -6.56 5.77
CA GLU A 125 -0.12 -7.34 6.94
C GLU A 125 0.61 -6.87 8.21
N PHE A 126 1.90 -6.54 8.13
CA PHE A 126 2.70 -6.02 9.25
C PHE A 126 2.10 -4.73 9.81
N HIS A 127 1.93 -3.71 8.99
CA HIS A 127 1.37 -2.42 9.40
C HIS A 127 -0.07 -2.54 9.90
N LYS A 128 -0.88 -3.36 9.23
CA LYS A 128 -2.25 -3.65 9.63
C LYS A 128 -2.30 -4.31 11.01
N SER A 129 -1.44 -5.28 11.28
CA SER A 129 -1.40 -5.99 12.55
C SER A 129 -1.17 -5.04 13.71
N ILE A 130 -0.23 -4.09 13.59
CA ILE A 130 0.02 -3.06 14.60
C ILE A 130 -1.25 -2.23 14.87
N ALA A 131 -1.93 -1.79 13.82
CA ALA A 131 -3.13 -0.98 13.95
C ALA A 131 -4.31 -1.74 14.60
N LEU A 132 -4.48 -3.03 14.27
CA LEU A 132 -5.55 -3.86 14.83
C LEU A 132 -5.31 -4.17 16.31
N HIS A 133 -4.08 -4.47 16.72
CA HIS A 133 -3.74 -4.70 18.13
C HIS A 133 -3.91 -3.44 18.99
N ALA A 134 -3.72 -2.27 18.42
CA ALA A 134 -4.05 -1.00 19.07
C ALA A 134 -5.56 -0.71 19.14
N GLY A 135 -6.43 -1.55 18.56
CA GLY A 135 -7.87 -1.26 18.44
C GLY A 135 -8.17 -0.09 17.51
N ARG A 136 -7.30 0.15 16.51
CA ARG A 136 -7.38 1.29 15.57
C ARG A 136 -7.83 0.88 14.17
N GLU A 137 -8.80 -0.05 14.06
CA GLU A 137 -9.33 -0.54 12.78
C GLU A 137 -9.88 0.59 11.90
N TYR A 138 -10.46 1.62 12.50
CA TYR A 138 -10.97 2.77 11.73
C TYR A 138 -9.82 3.57 11.12
N ALA A 139 -8.77 3.84 11.90
CA ALA A 139 -7.58 4.53 11.41
C ALA A 139 -6.90 3.75 10.27
N TRP A 140 -6.81 2.42 10.40
CA TRP A 140 -6.32 1.56 9.31
C TRP A 140 -7.16 1.69 8.05
N ARG A 141 -8.51 1.64 8.15
CA ARG A 141 -9.39 1.83 6.97
C ARG A 141 -9.19 3.19 6.29
N VAL A 142 -8.97 4.25 7.06
CA VAL A 142 -8.63 5.57 6.49
C VAL A 142 -7.31 5.51 5.75
N THR A 143 -6.27 4.91 6.36
CA THR A 143 -4.96 4.72 5.73
C THR A 143 -5.07 3.91 4.44
N GLU A 144 -5.83 2.80 4.42
CA GLU A 144 -6.07 2.02 3.19
C GLU A 144 -6.69 2.84 2.06
N GLY A 145 -7.62 3.75 2.40
CA GLY A 145 -8.33 4.58 1.42
C GLY A 145 -7.45 5.63 0.74
N ILE A 146 -6.45 6.15 1.45
CA ILE A 146 -5.62 7.27 0.94
C ILE A 146 -4.33 6.80 0.25
N LYS A 147 -3.84 5.60 0.51
CA LYS A 147 -2.50 5.13 0.07
C LYS A 147 -2.44 4.48 -1.30
N ALA A 148 -3.55 4.44 -2.05
CA ALA A 148 -3.62 3.68 -3.31
C ALA A 148 -2.55 4.10 -4.34
N GLN A 149 -2.35 5.41 -4.55
CA GLN A 149 -1.29 5.92 -5.45
C GLN A 149 0.11 5.64 -4.90
N MET A 150 0.31 5.82 -3.59
CA MET A 150 1.57 5.52 -2.92
C MET A 150 1.93 4.03 -3.05
N ASN A 151 0.96 3.13 -2.93
CA ASN A 151 1.17 1.69 -3.02
C ASN A 151 1.69 1.26 -4.40
N ARG A 152 1.32 1.96 -5.48
CA ARG A 152 1.87 1.73 -6.82
C ARG A 152 3.38 2.01 -6.85
N VAL A 153 3.81 3.10 -6.22
CA VAL A 153 5.25 3.45 -6.10
C VAL A 153 5.97 2.44 -5.23
N ARG A 154 5.39 2.06 -4.08
CA ARG A 154 5.98 1.07 -3.17
C ARG A 154 6.16 -0.29 -3.87
N PHE A 155 5.15 -0.74 -4.61
CA PHE A 155 5.24 -1.98 -5.37
C PHE A 155 6.39 -1.94 -6.40
N LEU A 156 6.50 -0.86 -7.18
CA LEU A 156 7.59 -0.68 -8.12
C LEU A 156 8.97 -0.56 -7.43
N ALA A 157 9.01 -0.01 -6.21
CA ALA A 157 10.25 0.19 -5.46
C ALA A 157 10.85 -1.12 -4.94
N ILE A 158 10.03 -2.11 -4.57
CA ILE A 158 10.47 -3.39 -4.00
C ILE A 158 11.47 -4.10 -4.93
N ASP A 159 11.23 -4.11 -6.23
CA ASP A 159 12.13 -4.79 -7.18
C ASP A 159 13.31 -3.95 -7.65
N PHE A 160 13.21 -2.64 -7.57
CA PHE A 160 14.15 -1.74 -8.25
C PHE A 160 14.97 -0.87 -7.30
N ALA A 161 14.34 -0.25 -6.30
CA ALA A 161 14.95 0.83 -5.52
C ALA A 161 15.13 0.53 -4.04
N THR A 162 14.41 -0.46 -3.50
CA THR A 162 14.42 -0.77 -2.07
C THR A 162 14.58 -2.28 -1.86
N PRO A 163 15.78 -2.74 -1.45
CA PRO A 163 15.98 -4.16 -1.14
C PRO A 163 15.05 -4.66 -0.03
N THR A 164 14.42 -5.81 -0.22
CA THR A 164 13.52 -6.42 0.78
C THR A 164 14.24 -6.70 2.09
N THR A 165 15.53 -7.08 2.05
CA THR A 165 16.36 -7.29 3.24
C THR A 165 16.48 -6.05 4.12
N LEU A 166 16.49 -4.85 3.53
CA LEU A 166 16.50 -3.59 4.28
C LEU A 166 15.15 -3.37 4.98
N LEU A 167 14.03 -3.59 4.28
CA LEU A 167 12.69 -3.45 4.86
C LEU A 167 12.46 -4.45 6.01
N ILE A 168 12.92 -5.69 5.85
CA ILE A 168 12.87 -6.72 6.89
C ILE A 168 13.65 -6.28 8.14
N ALA A 169 14.87 -5.75 7.95
CA ALA A 169 15.68 -5.24 9.07
C ALA A 169 15.01 -4.04 9.77
N GLU A 170 14.36 -3.15 9.02
CA GLU A 170 13.60 -2.04 9.58
C GLU A 170 12.38 -2.54 10.38
N HIS A 171 11.63 -3.53 9.86
CA HIS A 171 10.53 -4.16 10.61
C HIS A 171 11.01 -4.82 11.91
N ALA A 172 12.14 -5.55 11.87
CA ALA A 172 12.72 -6.15 13.07
C ALA A 172 13.08 -5.07 14.12
N ALA A 173 13.68 -3.96 13.71
CA ALA A 173 14.02 -2.85 14.62
C ALA A 173 12.78 -2.19 15.24
N ILE A 174 11.67 -2.08 14.48
CA ILE A 174 10.39 -1.61 15.00
C ILE A 174 9.86 -2.58 16.07
N ILE A 175 9.88 -3.89 15.80
CA ILE A 175 9.43 -4.91 16.77
C ILE A 175 10.26 -4.84 18.04
N ASP A 176 11.60 -4.81 17.93
CA ASP A 176 12.51 -4.80 19.08
C ASP A 176 12.27 -3.57 19.98
N SER A 177 12.01 -2.40 19.39
CA SER A 177 11.71 -1.19 20.16
C SER A 177 10.32 -1.22 20.80
N ILE A 178 9.32 -1.80 20.15
CA ILE A 178 8.00 -2.02 20.75
C ILE A 178 8.12 -3.00 21.92
N GLU A 179 8.78 -4.14 21.74
CA GLU A 179 8.99 -5.18 22.77
C GLU A 179 9.74 -4.63 24.00
N ALA A 180 10.70 -3.72 23.77
CA ALA A 180 11.44 -3.05 24.85
C ALA A 180 10.60 -1.98 25.59
N GLY A 181 9.41 -1.63 25.10
CA GLY A 181 8.61 -0.52 25.63
C GLY A 181 9.20 0.85 25.35
N ASP A 182 10.17 0.97 24.43
CA ASP A 182 10.80 2.25 24.08
C ASP A 182 10.00 2.95 22.98
N ALA A 183 8.97 3.68 23.40
CA ALA A 183 8.09 4.42 22.48
C ALA A 183 8.85 5.49 21.66
N GLY A 184 9.92 6.07 22.21
CA GLY A 184 10.73 7.04 21.47
C GLY A 184 11.49 6.40 20.32
N LEU A 185 12.13 5.28 20.58
CA LEU A 185 12.87 4.52 19.57
C LEU A 185 11.93 3.88 18.55
N ALA A 186 10.79 3.34 18.97
CA ALA A 186 9.77 2.78 18.09
C ALA A 186 9.23 3.84 17.10
N VAL A 187 8.97 5.06 17.58
CA VAL A 187 8.59 6.18 16.73
C VAL A 187 9.69 6.52 15.72
N SER A 188 10.95 6.61 16.15
CA SER A 188 12.06 6.90 15.23
C SER A 188 12.17 5.84 14.13
N HIS A 189 12.09 4.56 14.48
CA HIS A 189 12.19 3.46 13.52
C HIS A 189 11.03 3.46 12.51
N ILE A 190 9.78 3.66 12.96
CA ILE A 190 8.65 3.69 12.01
C ILE A 190 8.69 4.93 11.11
N GLU A 191 9.13 6.09 11.62
CA GLU A 191 9.31 7.30 10.79
C GLU A 191 10.36 7.06 9.69
N ASP A 192 11.51 6.52 10.02
CA ASP A 192 12.58 6.23 9.06
C ASP A 192 12.12 5.23 8.01
N HIS A 193 11.41 4.17 8.43
CA HIS A 193 10.81 3.19 7.54
C HIS A 193 9.80 3.83 6.56
N LEU A 194 8.85 4.63 7.06
CA LEU A 194 7.83 5.27 6.22
C LEU A 194 8.41 6.34 5.29
N ARG A 195 9.50 7.00 5.70
CA ARG A 195 10.23 8.00 4.90
C ARG A 195 11.11 7.39 3.82
N ARG A 196 11.35 6.08 3.82
CA ARG A 196 12.10 5.37 2.77
C ARG A 196 11.55 5.66 1.38
N LEU A 197 10.24 5.83 1.26
CA LEU A 197 9.58 6.20 0.01
C LEU A 197 10.13 7.51 -0.59
N LEU A 198 10.54 8.48 0.23
CA LEU A 198 11.11 9.75 -0.26
C LEU A 198 12.42 9.54 -1.02
N THR A 199 13.16 8.49 -0.70
CA THR A 199 14.39 8.11 -1.40
C THR A 199 14.10 7.34 -2.69
N SER A 200 13.10 6.44 -2.67
CA SER A 200 12.77 5.59 -3.83
C SER A 200 11.91 6.30 -4.87
N LEU A 201 11.00 7.20 -4.48
CA LEU A 201 10.07 7.88 -5.39
C LEU A 201 10.77 8.61 -6.56
N PRO A 202 11.84 9.41 -6.35
CA PRO A 202 12.53 10.06 -7.47
C PRO A 202 13.20 9.06 -8.44
N LEU A 203 13.67 7.92 -7.94
CA LEU A 203 14.27 6.88 -8.75
C LEU A 203 13.22 6.18 -9.61
N ILE A 204 12.08 5.85 -9.03
CA ILE A 204 10.94 5.24 -9.72
C ILE A 204 10.37 6.20 -10.77
N ALA A 205 10.20 7.47 -10.45
CA ALA A 205 9.70 8.46 -11.41
C ALA A 205 10.64 8.65 -12.63
N ARG A 206 11.95 8.53 -12.43
CA ARG A 206 12.93 8.57 -13.54
C ARG A 206 12.94 7.28 -14.37
N GLN A 207 12.74 6.14 -13.73
CA GLN A 207 12.74 4.83 -14.39
C GLN A 207 11.48 4.59 -15.22
N TYR A 208 10.34 5.10 -14.76
CA TYR A 208 9.01 4.90 -15.36
C TYR A 208 8.29 6.23 -15.60
N PRO A 209 8.86 7.18 -16.36
CA PRO A 209 8.29 8.52 -16.50
C PRO A 209 6.87 8.49 -17.10
N GLU A 210 6.56 7.52 -17.95
CA GLU A 210 5.23 7.34 -18.54
C GLU A 210 4.15 6.99 -17.51
N HIS A 211 4.53 6.49 -16.35
CA HIS A 211 3.60 6.16 -15.24
C HIS A 211 3.15 7.40 -14.46
N PHE A 212 3.87 8.50 -14.55
CA PHE A 212 3.61 9.70 -13.76
C PHE A 212 2.94 10.80 -14.58
N VAL A 213 2.20 11.69 -13.91
CA VAL A 213 1.70 12.92 -14.55
C VAL A 213 2.87 13.86 -14.85
N ASP A 214 2.81 14.53 -15.99
CA ASP A 214 3.75 15.61 -16.30
C ASP A 214 3.40 16.78 -15.37
N GLU A 215 4.35 17.20 -14.51
CA GLU A 215 4.23 18.36 -13.62
C GLU A 215 4.74 19.62 -14.31
#